data_2ce24a23cfb3ead2ec66fc1fb9d95d8e
#
_entry.id   2ce24a23cfb3ead2ec66fc1fb9d95d8e
#
_cell.length_a   1.000
_cell.length_b   1.000
_cell.length_c   1.000
_cell.angle_alpha   90.00
_cell.angle_beta   90.00
_cell.angle_gamma   90.00
#
_symmetry.space_group_name_H-M   'P 1'
#
loop_
_entity.id
_entity.type
_entity.pdbx_description
1 polymer ?
#
loop_
_entity_poly.entity_id
_entity_poly.type
_entity_poly.pdbx_seq_one_letter_code
_entity_poly.pdbx_strand_id
1 'polypeptide(L)'
;MNILLVYPKTPPTFWSFSDAVKFISKKSSEIPLGLITIGAMLPKDWKSKLIDTNVTPLKDKDILWADYVFLSGMSIHLSSFKRIIKRCNQLGVKIVAGGPLATTHYKEIMGVDHYVLNEAELTLPLFIKDIQKGCPKPVYQSNDFPDLNATPPPKWDLLEMNKYAGMSIQYSRGCPYNCEFCSITLLNGRKPRTKTRKQFIHELESLYQSGWRGGVFIVDDNFIGNKRKLKEEILPAMIAWAQKRQYPFDYITEATINLADDETLLDLMVKAGFSSAFIGIETPSPEILAE
;
A
#
# COMPACT_ATOMS: atom_id res chain seq x y z
N MET A 1 -20.38 -11.66 7.77
CA MET A 1 -19.80 -11.98 6.46
C MET A 1 -18.32 -12.32 6.64
N ASN A 2 -17.80 -13.29 5.90
CA ASN A 2 -16.40 -13.72 5.94
C ASN A 2 -15.68 -13.18 4.69
N ILE A 3 -14.63 -12.40 4.87
CA ILE A 3 -13.84 -11.80 3.79
C ILE A 3 -12.42 -12.36 3.82
N LEU A 4 -12.00 -12.95 2.71
CA LEU A 4 -10.61 -13.36 2.51
C LEU A 4 -9.89 -12.32 1.66
N LEU A 5 -8.93 -11.62 2.25
CA LEU A 5 -8.04 -10.71 1.57
C LEU A 5 -6.87 -11.52 0.99
N VAL A 6 -6.63 -11.46 -0.31
CA VAL A 6 -5.57 -12.24 -0.96
C VAL A 6 -4.60 -11.33 -1.68
N TYR A 7 -3.32 -11.43 -1.34
CA TYR A 7 -2.24 -10.78 -2.07
C TYR A 7 -1.54 -11.80 -2.96
N PRO A 8 -1.47 -11.54 -4.28
CA PRO A 8 -0.88 -12.46 -5.23
C PRO A 8 0.62 -12.59 -5.06
N LYS A 9 1.18 -13.71 -5.54
CA LYS A 9 2.62 -13.95 -5.49
C LYS A 9 3.36 -13.03 -6.45
N THR A 10 4.35 -12.32 -5.92
CA THR A 10 5.33 -11.55 -6.67
C THR A 10 6.25 -12.50 -7.43
N PRO A 11 6.46 -12.34 -8.73
CA PRO A 11 7.45 -13.12 -9.45
C PRO A 11 8.86 -12.81 -8.93
N PRO A 12 9.80 -13.74 -8.98
CA PRO A 12 11.19 -13.47 -8.60
C PRO A 12 11.79 -12.45 -9.58
N THR A 13 12.16 -11.30 -9.05
CA THR A 13 12.85 -10.21 -9.74
C THR A 13 13.94 -9.66 -8.83
N PHE A 14 14.83 -8.82 -9.35
CA PHE A 14 15.82 -8.12 -8.52
C PHE A 14 15.15 -7.37 -7.36
N TRP A 15 14.06 -6.67 -7.63
CA TRP A 15 13.33 -5.85 -6.66
C TRP A 15 12.46 -6.65 -5.68
N SER A 16 12.18 -7.92 -5.96
CA SER A 16 11.42 -8.76 -5.02
C SER A 16 12.24 -9.16 -3.80
N PHE A 17 13.56 -9.04 -3.86
CA PHE A 17 14.51 -9.47 -2.82
C PHE A 17 14.26 -10.89 -2.31
N SER A 18 13.56 -11.74 -3.10
CA SER A 18 13.05 -13.05 -2.69
C SER A 18 14.14 -14.00 -2.16
N ASP A 19 15.38 -13.85 -2.62
CA ASP A 19 16.51 -14.62 -2.14
C ASP A 19 17.19 -13.94 -0.93
N ALA A 20 17.34 -12.62 -0.95
CA ALA A 20 17.96 -11.87 0.13
C ALA A 20 17.21 -12.01 1.46
N VAL A 21 15.87 -11.97 1.45
CA VAL A 21 15.06 -12.09 2.68
C VAL A 21 15.21 -13.45 3.37
N LYS A 22 15.62 -14.49 2.64
CA LYS A 22 15.87 -15.83 3.21
C LYS A 22 17.06 -15.85 4.17
N PHE A 23 18.11 -15.04 3.89
CA PHE A 23 19.29 -14.93 4.76
C PHE A 23 18.96 -14.34 6.14
N ILE A 24 17.91 -13.54 6.23
CA ILE A 24 17.43 -12.98 7.50
C ILE A 24 16.20 -13.73 8.03
N SER A 25 15.96 -14.95 7.54
CA SER A 25 14.82 -15.81 7.96
C SER A 25 13.45 -15.18 7.76
N LYS A 26 13.30 -14.35 6.73
CA LYS A 26 12.03 -13.71 6.33
C LYS A 26 11.47 -14.36 5.06
N LYS A 27 10.20 -14.07 4.76
CA LYS A 27 9.47 -14.61 3.60
C LYS A 27 9.21 -13.56 2.53
N SER A 28 9.03 -12.31 2.93
CA SER A 28 8.75 -11.19 2.02
C SER A 28 9.47 -9.93 2.50
N SER A 29 9.90 -9.08 1.56
CA SER A 29 10.45 -7.74 1.84
C SER A 29 9.35 -6.75 2.19
N GLU A 30 8.17 -6.90 1.57
CA GLU A 30 7.07 -5.94 1.61
C GLU A 30 5.80 -6.56 2.13
N ILE A 31 4.96 -5.73 2.74
CA ILE A 31 3.62 -6.10 3.22
C ILE A 31 2.56 -5.67 2.21
N PRO A 32 1.40 -6.32 2.15
CA PRO A 32 0.25 -5.90 1.35
C PRO A 32 -0.50 -4.73 2.02
N LEU A 33 0.15 -3.55 2.14
CA LEU A 33 -0.38 -2.39 2.87
C LEU A 33 -1.80 -2.03 2.45
N GLY A 34 -2.08 -1.98 1.14
CA GLY A 34 -3.42 -1.66 0.63
C GLY A 34 -4.49 -2.63 1.14
N LEU A 35 -4.21 -3.94 1.18
CA LEU A 35 -5.18 -4.93 1.65
C LEU A 35 -5.44 -4.83 3.16
N ILE A 36 -4.42 -4.58 3.97
CA ILE A 36 -4.64 -4.42 5.43
C ILE A 36 -5.31 -3.07 5.76
N THR A 37 -5.14 -2.06 4.90
CA THR A 37 -5.92 -0.82 4.97
C THR A 37 -7.39 -1.06 4.62
N ILE A 38 -7.66 -1.80 3.53
CA ILE A 38 -9.01 -2.28 3.19
C ILE A 38 -9.61 -3.07 4.35
N GLY A 39 -8.85 -3.96 4.98
CA GLY A 39 -9.28 -4.72 6.15
C GLY A 39 -9.75 -3.83 7.31
N ALA A 40 -9.12 -2.66 7.50
CA ALA A 40 -9.51 -1.67 8.50
C ALA A 40 -10.78 -0.88 8.12
N MET A 41 -11.13 -0.82 6.83
CA MET A 41 -12.33 -0.14 6.32
C MET A 41 -13.58 -1.03 6.31
N LEU A 42 -13.44 -2.34 6.53
CA LEU A 42 -14.56 -3.27 6.53
C LEU A 42 -15.46 -3.05 7.77
N PRO A 43 -16.77 -3.35 7.69
CA PRO A 43 -17.65 -3.34 8.83
C PRO A 43 -17.13 -4.20 9.99
N LYS A 44 -17.27 -3.75 11.22
CA LYS A 44 -16.71 -4.40 12.41
C LYS A 44 -17.27 -5.80 12.68
N ASP A 45 -18.48 -6.08 12.23
CA ASP A 45 -19.17 -7.37 12.33
C ASP A 45 -18.70 -8.37 11.26
N TRP A 46 -17.93 -7.93 10.26
CA TRP A 46 -17.36 -8.82 9.25
C TRP A 46 -16.05 -9.45 9.74
N LYS A 47 -15.91 -10.75 9.51
CA LYS A 47 -14.67 -11.47 9.82
C LYS A 47 -13.74 -11.38 8.63
N SER A 48 -12.51 -10.94 8.84
CA SER A 48 -11.50 -10.84 7.79
C SER A 48 -10.27 -11.71 8.10
N LYS A 49 -9.70 -12.33 7.06
CA LYS A 49 -8.42 -13.02 7.06
C LYS A 49 -7.58 -12.51 5.90
N LEU A 50 -6.26 -12.49 6.05
CA LEU A 50 -5.33 -12.18 4.99
C LEU A 50 -4.50 -13.42 4.65
N ILE A 51 -4.37 -13.70 3.35
CA ILE A 51 -3.38 -14.63 2.80
C ILE A 51 -2.50 -13.84 1.82
N ASP A 52 -1.29 -13.55 2.25
CA ASP A 52 -0.23 -13.12 1.37
C ASP A 52 0.46 -14.38 0.81
N THR A 53 0.32 -14.61 -0.51
CA THR A 53 0.85 -15.82 -1.14
C THR A 53 2.38 -15.83 -1.29
N ASN A 54 3.05 -14.73 -0.94
CA ASN A 54 4.51 -14.67 -0.77
C ASN A 54 4.96 -15.29 0.56
N VAL A 55 4.08 -15.27 1.54
CA VAL A 55 4.35 -15.70 2.92
C VAL A 55 3.70 -17.05 3.23
N THR A 56 2.44 -17.24 2.84
CA THR A 56 1.63 -18.41 3.17
C THR A 56 0.90 -18.93 1.93
N PRO A 57 0.98 -20.23 1.61
CA PRO A 57 0.24 -20.80 0.49
C PRO A 57 -1.27 -20.67 0.67
N LEU A 58 -1.97 -20.18 -0.36
CA LEU A 58 -3.43 -20.17 -0.41
C LEU A 58 -3.96 -21.61 -0.57
N LYS A 59 -4.84 -22.06 0.31
CA LYS A 59 -5.48 -23.39 0.27
C LYS A 59 -6.96 -23.25 -0.10
N ASP A 60 -7.56 -24.31 -0.69
CA ASP A 60 -8.97 -24.30 -1.07
C ASP A 60 -9.89 -24.07 0.12
N LYS A 61 -9.55 -24.63 1.29
CA LYS A 61 -10.29 -24.39 2.53
C LYS A 61 -10.33 -22.92 2.95
N ASP A 62 -9.31 -22.12 2.59
CA ASP A 62 -9.27 -20.69 2.90
C ASP A 62 -10.23 -19.92 1.97
N ILE A 63 -10.29 -20.31 0.69
CA ILE A 63 -11.23 -19.75 -0.29
C ILE A 63 -12.66 -20.13 0.10
N LEU A 64 -12.93 -21.40 0.37
CA LEU A 64 -14.27 -21.91 0.73
C LEU A 64 -14.80 -21.37 2.06
N TRP A 65 -13.93 -20.85 2.94
CA TRP A 65 -14.35 -20.18 4.17
C TRP A 65 -14.97 -18.80 3.90
N ALA A 66 -14.63 -18.17 2.79
CA ALA A 66 -15.01 -16.80 2.49
C ALA A 66 -16.33 -16.69 1.73
N ASP A 67 -17.15 -15.71 2.10
CA ASP A 67 -18.29 -15.27 1.28
C ASP A 67 -17.79 -14.48 0.06
N TYR A 68 -16.68 -13.73 0.23
CA TYR A 68 -16.01 -12.99 -0.83
C TYR A 68 -14.49 -13.06 -0.67
N VAL A 69 -13.79 -13.22 -1.80
CA VAL A 69 -12.34 -13.04 -1.91
C VAL A 69 -12.05 -11.64 -2.43
N PHE A 70 -11.36 -10.82 -1.64
CA PHE A 70 -10.88 -9.50 -2.05
C PHE A 70 -9.45 -9.64 -2.54
N LEU A 71 -9.22 -9.32 -3.80
CA LEU A 71 -7.97 -9.54 -4.51
C LEU A 71 -7.40 -8.20 -4.98
N SER A 72 -6.16 -7.90 -4.59
CA SER A 72 -5.46 -6.68 -4.99
C SER A 72 -4.01 -6.99 -5.35
N GLY A 73 -3.47 -6.22 -6.31
CA GLY A 73 -2.07 -6.36 -6.74
C GLY A 73 -1.66 -5.24 -7.68
N MET A 74 -0.39 -5.26 -8.05
CA MET A 74 0.21 -4.40 -9.08
C MET A 74 0.35 -5.18 -10.40
N SER A 75 0.68 -4.51 -11.50
CA SER A 75 0.81 -5.12 -12.84
C SER A 75 1.72 -6.34 -12.87
N ILE A 76 2.80 -6.35 -12.10
CA ILE A 76 3.74 -7.47 -11.96
C ILE A 76 3.06 -8.76 -11.45
N HIS A 77 1.93 -8.65 -10.74
CA HIS A 77 1.20 -9.78 -10.18
C HIS A 77 0.21 -10.42 -11.16
N LEU A 78 0.03 -9.91 -12.38
CA LEU A 78 -1.04 -10.30 -13.31
C LEU A 78 -1.19 -11.81 -13.48
N SER A 79 -0.09 -12.56 -13.66
CA SER A 79 -0.13 -14.01 -13.83
C SER A 79 -0.65 -14.74 -12.59
N SER A 80 -0.21 -14.34 -11.42
CA SER A 80 -0.66 -14.90 -10.13
C SER A 80 -2.11 -14.51 -9.84
N PHE A 81 -2.48 -13.27 -10.14
CA PHE A 81 -3.83 -12.73 -10.01
C PHE A 81 -4.84 -13.55 -10.82
N LYS A 82 -4.56 -13.81 -12.11
CA LYS A 82 -5.40 -14.65 -12.98
C LYS A 82 -5.54 -16.09 -12.49
N ARG A 83 -4.47 -16.69 -11.94
CA ARG A 83 -4.54 -18.04 -11.33
C ARG A 83 -5.46 -18.08 -10.11
N ILE A 84 -5.42 -17.05 -9.26
CA ILE A 84 -6.31 -16.97 -8.09
C ILE A 84 -7.77 -16.83 -8.54
N ILE A 85 -8.06 -15.95 -9.50
CA ILE A 85 -9.42 -15.81 -10.08
C ILE A 85 -9.94 -17.16 -10.59
N LYS A 86 -9.16 -17.85 -11.42
CA LYS A 86 -9.54 -19.17 -11.96
C LYS A 86 -9.89 -20.15 -10.85
N ARG A 87 -9.09 -20.18 -9.78
CA ARG A 87 -9.29 -21.08 -8.64
C ARG A 87 -10.54 -20.72 -7.83
N CYS A 88 -10.79 -19.44 -7.57
CA CYS A 88 -12.01 -19.01 -6.89
C CYS A 88 -13.27 -19.37 -7.69
N ASN A 89 -13.24 -19.14 -9.01
CA ASN A 89 -14.36 -19.49 -9.90
C ASN A 89 -14.64 -21.02 -9.92
N GLN A 90 -13.59 -21.85 -9.93
CA GLN A 90 -13.73 -23.30 -9.81
C GLN A 90 -14.37 -23.74 -8.49
N LEU A 91 -14.17 -23.00 -7.44
CA LEU A 91 -14.73 -23.25 -6.11
C LEU A 91 -16.08 -22.53 -5.87
N GLY A 92 -16.58 -21.76 -6.83
CA GLY A 92 -17.84 -21.05 -6.74
C GLY A 92 -17.87 -19.87 -5.76
N VAL A 93 -16.69 -19.31 -5.39
CA VAL A 93 -16.58 -18.20 -4.44
C VAL A 93 -16.44 -16.87 -5.19
N LYS A 94 -17.22 -15.87 -4.79
CA LYS A 94 -17.27 -14.55 -5.41
C LYS A 94 -15.99 -13.75 -5.18
N ILE A 95 -15.61 -12.96 -6.19
CA ILE A 95 -14.37 -12.18 -6.20
C ILE A 95 -14.68 -10.69 -6.30
N VAL A 96 -14.02 -9.92 -5.43
CA VAL A 96 -13.93 -8.46 -5.51
C VAL A 96 -12.49 -8.08 -5.84
N ALA A 97 -12.26 -7.44 -6.97
CA ALA A 97 -10.93 -6.99 -7.37
C ALA A 97 -10.77 -5.48 -7.25
N GLY A 98 -9.64 -5.05 -6.70
CA GLY A 98 -9.27 -3.64 -6.54
C GLY A 98 -7.77 -3.40 -6.63
N GLY A 99 -7.37 -2.17 -6.31
CA GLY A 99 -5.98 -1.74 -6.35
C GLY A 99 -5.44 -1.42 -7.75
N PRO A 100 -4.14 -1.13 -7.89
CA PRO A 100 -3.55 -0.60 -9.12
C PRO A 100 -3.79 -1.46 -10.36
N LEU A 101 -3.55 -2.79 -10.26
CA LEU A 101 -3.76 -3.71 -11.38
C LEU A 101 -5.21 -3.71 -11.85
N ALA A 102 -6.16 -3.83 -10.94
CA ALA A 102 -7.57 -3.82 -11.31
C ALA A 102 -7.96 -2.46 -11.91
N THR A 103 -7.53 -1.35 -11.32
CA THR A 103 -7.84 0.00 -11.82
C THR A 103 -7.38 0.22 -13.24
N THR A 104 -6.19 -0.27 -13.60
CA THR A 104 -5.62 -0.04 -14.93
C THR A 104 -6.06 -1.06 -15.99
N HIS A 105 -6.42 -2.30 -15.58
CA HIS A 105 -6.63 -3.43 -16.50
C HIS A 105 -7.98 -4.17 -16.30
N TYR A 106 -8.97 -3.59 -15.59
CA TYR A 106 -10.20 -4.33 -15.27
C TYR A 106 -10.95 -4.86 -16.51
N LYS A 107 -10.88 -4.14 -17.64
CA LYS A 107 -11.53 -4.55 -18.90
C LYS A 107 -10.91 -5.80 -19.52
N GLU A 108 -9.66 -6.10 -19.17
CA GLU A 108 -8.88 -7.23 -19.70
C GLU A 108 -8.86 -8.42 -18.72
N ILE A 109 -9.25 -8.18 -17.48
CA ILE A 109 -9.28 -9.21 -16.44
C ILE A 109 -10.69 -9.76 -16.35
N MET A 110 -10.88 -11.02 -16.76
CA MET A 110 -12.17 -11.70 -16.77
C MET A 110 -12.37 -12.56 -15.53
N GLY A 111 -13.64 -12.85 -15.21
CA GLY A 111 -13.99 -13.79 -14.15
C GLY A 111 -14.01 -13.18 -12.74
N VAL A 112 -14.15 -11.87 -12.62
CA VAL A 112 -14.33 -11.13 -11.37
C VAL A 112 -15.78 -10.69 -11.26
N ASP A 113 -16.40 -10.87 -10.10
CA ASP A 113 -17.82 -10.49 -9.87
C ASP A 113 -17.97 -8.98 -9.69
N HIS A 114 -17.07 -8.36 -8.95
CA HIS A 114 -17.15 -6.94 -8.64
C HIS A 114 -15.77 -6.27 -8.70
N TYR A 115 -15.71 -5.09 -9.33
CA TYR A 115 -14.53 -4.24 -9.33
C TYR A 115 -14.73 -3.03 -8.44
N VAL A 116 -13.79 -2.81 -7.51
CA VAL A 116 -13.69 -1.61 -6.65
C VAL A 116 -12.43 -0.88 -7.07
N LEU A 117 -12.58 0.06 -8.00
CA LEU A 117 -11.48 0.72 -8.72
C LEU A 117 -11.10 2.05 -8.06
N ASN A 118 -9.92 2.55 -8.44
CA ASN A 118 -9.34 3.79 -7.91
C ASN A 118 -9.10 3.72 -6.40
N GLU A 119 -9.22 4.84 -5.70
CA GLU A 119 -8.97 4.89 -4.26
C GLU A 119 -10.18 4.39 -3.46
N ALA A 120 -9.95 3.38 -2.66
CA ALA A 120 -11.01 2.62 -1.99
C ALA A 120 -11.81 3.45 -0.97
N GLU A 121 -11.25 4.54 -0.46
CA GLU A 121 -11.94 5.45 0.44
C GLU A 121 -13.24 6.00 -0.14
N LEU A 122 -13.32 6.16 -1.49
CA LEU A 122 -14.53 6.60 -2.18
C LEU A 122 -15.40 5.44 -2.68
N THR A 123 -14.80 4.35 -3.12
CA THR A 123 -15.51 3.30 -3.87
C THR A 123 -15.93 2.12 -3.02
N LEU A 124 -15.13 1.73 -2.02
CA LEU A 124 -15.44 0.62 -1.13
C LEU A 124 -16.70 0.85 -0.26
N PRO A 125 -16.94 2.04 0.32
CA PRO A 125 -18.19 2.28 1.07
C PRO A 125 -19.45 2.10 0.23
N LEU A 126 -19.41 2.44 -1.06
CA LEU A 126 -20.51 2.24 -1.99
C LEU A 126 -20.77 0.75 -2.24
N PHE A 127 -19.71 -0.03 -2.45
CA PHE A 127 -19.79 -1.48 -2.58
C PHE A 127 -20.37 -2.13 -1.30
N ILE A 128 -19.85 -1.75 -0.13
CA ILE A 128 -20.33 -2.27 1.16
C ILE A 128 -21.83 -2.00 1.35
N LYS A 129 -22.27 -0.77 1.05
CA LYS A 129 -23.68 -0.39 1.14
C LYS A 129 -24.56 -1.24 0.23
N ASP A 130 -24.13 -1.47 -1.00
CA ASP A 130 -24.95 -2.22 -1.98
C ASP A 130 -24.94 -3.72 -1.68
N ILE A 131 -23.84 -4.29 -1.20
CA ILE A 131 -23.79 -5.70 -0.79
C ILE A 131 -24.70 -5.98 0.43
N GLN A 132 -24.75 -5.04 1.39
CA GLN A 132 -25.66 -5.14 2.53
C GLN A 132 -27.15 -5.10 2.11
N LYS A 133 -27.44 -4.47 0.97
CA LYS A 133 -28.77 -4.45 0.37
C LYS A 133 -29.06 -5.65 -0.54
N GLY A 134 -28.07 -6.51 -0.78
CA GLY A 134 -28.19 -7.65 -1.69
C GLY A 134 -28.17 -7.30 -3.19
N CYS A 135 -27.75 -6.09 -3.57
CA CYS A 135 -27.75 -5.62 -4.95
C CYS A 135 -26.40 -4.97 -5.38
N PRO A 136 -25.24 -5.65 -5.18
CA PRO A 136 -23.96 -5.09 -5.57
C PRO A 136 -23.83 -4.99 -7.10
N LYS A 137 -23.23 -3.88 -7.55
CA LYS A 137 -22.96 -3.60 -8.96
C LYS A 137 -21.68 -4.31 -9.42
N PRO A 138 -21.52 -4.52 -10.72
CA PRO A 138 -20.25 -5.09 -11.27
C PRO A 138 -19.03 -4.18 -11.08
N VAL A 139 -19.21 -2.84 -11.16
CA VAL A 139 -18.10 -1.88 -11.12
C VAL A 139 -18.45 -0.69 -10.23
N TYR A 140 -17.53 -0.35 -9.34
CA TYR A 140 -17.51 0.88 -8.52
C TYR A 140 -16.23 1.64 -8.87
N GLN A 141 -16.36 2.86 -9.35
CA GLN A 141 -15.24 3.72 -9.75
C GLN A 141 -15.53 5.18 -9.41
N SER A 142 -14.49 5.97 -9.22
CA SER A 142 -14.54 7.41 -9.04
C SER A 142 -13.37 8.06 -9.76
N ASN A 143 -13.61 9.21 -10.38
CA ASN A 143 -12.56 10.05 -10.94
C ASN A 143 -12.03 11.07 -9.91
N ASP A 144 -12.68 11.17 -8.76
CA ASP A 144 -12.27 12.05 -7.68
C ASP A 144 -11.20 11.38 -6.80
N PHE A 145 -10.42 12.20 -6.13
CA PHE A 145 -9.42 11.78 -5.17
C PHE A 145 -9.90 12.08 -3.74
N PRO A 146 -9.86 11.10 -2.82
CA PRO A 146 -10.31 11.31 -1.44
C PRO A 146 -9.38 12.23 -0.66
N ASP A 147 -9.93 12.83 0.39
CA ASP A 147 -9.12 13.35 1.49
C ASP A 147 -8.53 12.15 2.26
N LEU A 148 -7.20 12.12 2.38
CA LEU A 148 -6.51 11.02 3.09
C LEU A 148 -6.84 10.96 4.60
N ASN A 149 -7.48 12.00 5.14
CA ASN A 149 -7.99 11.97 6.51
C ASN A 149 -9.07 10.90 6.73
N ALA A 150 -9.70 10.41 5.65
CA ALA A 150 -10.65 9.29 5.69
C ALA A 150 -9.97 7.91 5.77
N THR A 151 -8.67 7.82 5.51
CA THR A 151 -7.92 6.55 5.52
C THR A 151 -7.63 6.13 6.96
N PRO A 152 -8.13 4.98 7.43
CA PRO A 152 -7.82 4.49 8.77
C PRO A 152 -6.38 3.96 8.86
N PRO A 153 -5.80 3.85 10.08
CA PRO A 153 -4.59 3.07 10.27
C PRO A 153 -4.78 1.63 9.77
N PRO A 154 -3.75 1.02 9.18
CA PRO A 154 -3.82 -0.36 8.70
C PRO A 154 -4.18 -1.34 9.83
N LYS A 155 -4.87 -2.43 9.45
CA LYS A 155 -5.25 -3.50 10.37
C LYS A 155 -4.08 -4.48 10.55
N TRP A 156 -3.15 -4.12 11.43
CA TRP A 156 -1.89 -4.83 11.66
C TRP A 156 -2.05 -6.27 12.13
N ASP A 157 -3.13 -6.58 12.84
CA ASP A 157 -3.46 -7.93 13.35
C ASP A 157 -3.75 -8.96 12.25
N LEU A 158 -3.90 -8.51 11.00
CA LEU A 158 -3.99 -9.40 9.84
C LEU A 158 -2.62 -9.96 9.40
N LEU A 159 -1.50 -9.38 9.86
CA LEU A 159 -0.17 -9.77 9.43
C LEU A 159 0.53 -10.69 10.44
N GLU A 160 1.25 -11.68 9.94
CA GLU A 160 2.30 -12.37 10.68
C GLU A 160 3.60 -11.57 10.55
N MET A 161 3.70 -10.42 11.28
CA MET A 161 4.78 -9.44 11.11
C MET A 161 6.19 -10.03 11.14
N ASN A 162 6.41 -11.07 11.93
CA ASN A 162 7.72 -11.75 12.03
C ASN A 162 8.19 -12.40 10.72
N LYS A 163 7.31 -12.55 9.73
CA LYS A 163 7.64 -13.12 8.42
C LYS A 163 8.09 -12.09 7.39
N TYR A 164 7.97 -10.81 7.70
CA TYR A 164 8.35 -9.71 6.80
C TYR A 164 9.68 -9.07 7.24
N ALA A 165 10.45 -8.58 6.26
CA ALA A 165 11.70 -7.88 6.53
C ALA A 165 11.49 -6.46 7.05
N GLY A 166 10.41 -5.81 6.62
CA GLY A 166 10.00 -4.46 7.03
C GLY A 166 8.49 -4.30 7.04
N MET A 167 8.02 -3.20 7.62
CA MET A 167 6.64 -2.75 7.53
C MET A 167 6.54 -1.57 6.58
N SER A 168 5.33 -1.29 6.09
CA SER A 168 5.07 -0.13 5.23
C SER A 168 3.98 0.73 5.82
N ILE A 169 4.14 2.06 5.68
CA ILE A 169 3.12 3.06 5.99
C ILE A 169 3.05 4.07 4.86
N GLN A 170 2.01 4.88 4.80
CA GLN A 170 1.87 5.91 3.78
C GLN A 170 1.51 7.26 4.40
N TYR A 171 2.27 8.30 4.06
CA TYR A 171 1.99 9.68 4.48
C TYR A 171 1.19 10.46 3.44
N SER A 172 1.57 10.31 2.15
CA SER A 172 0.95 11.05 1.05
C SER A 172 0.67 10.18 -0.17
N ARG A 173 -0.18 10.67 -1.07
CA ARG A 173 -0.44 10.13 -2.41
C ARG A 173 -0.41 11.24 -3.44
N GLY A 174 0.11 10.91 -4.62
CA GLY A 174 0.25 11.82 -5.75
C GLY A 174 1.61 12.47 -5.82
N CYS A 175 2.01 12.81 -7.04
CA CYS A 175 3.32 13.38 -7.33
C CYS A 175 3.17 14.62 -8.23
N PRO A 176 3.84 15.76 -7.94
CA PRO A 176 3.71 16.98 -8.72
C PRO A 176 4.40 16.88 -10.09
N TYR A 177 5.30 15.92 -10.27
CA TYR A 177 6.05 15.73 -11.50
C TYR A 177 5.23 14.97 -12.55
N ASN A 178 5.62 15.11 -13.82
CA ASN A 178 4.95 14.50 -14.96
C ASN A 178 5.94 13.66 -15.77
N CYS A 179 6.62 12.75 -15.12
CA CYS A 179 7.54 11.83 -15.81
C CYS A 179 6.74 10.96 -16.79
N GLU A 180 7.18 10.92 -18.05
CA GLU A 180 6.45 10.29 -19.16
C GLU A 180 6.13 8.80 -18.92
N PHE A 181 7.09 8.09 -18.34
CA PHE A 181 6.98 6.64 -18.05
C PHE A 181 6.17 6.32 -16.79
N CYS A 182 5.81 7.33 -15.96
CA CYS A 182 5.25 7.11 -14.64
C CYS A 182 3.72 7.15 -14.64
N SER A 183 3.09 6.07 -14.17
CA SER A 183 1.62 5.97 -14.06
C SER A 183 1.03 6.59 -12.79
N ILE A 184 1.85 7.09 -11.88
CA ILE A 184 1.39 7.62 -10.59
C ILE A 184 0.43 8.78 -10.73
N THR A 185 0.68 9.69 -11.67
CA THR A 185 -0.20 10.85 -11.90
C THR A 185 -1.59 10.44 -12.39
N LEU A 186 -1.70 9.31 -13.09
CA LEU A 186 -2.98 8.73 -13.51
C LEU A 186 -3.71 8.05 -12.36
N LEU A 187 -2.99 7.39 -11.46
CA LEU A 187 -3.54 6.63 -10.34
C LEU A 187 -3.88 7.52 -9.14
N ASN A 188 -2.95 8.41 -8.76
CA ASN A 188 -2.98 9.15 -7.50
C ASN A 188 -3.07 10.67 -7.69
N GLY A 189 -3.06 11.16 -8.94
CA GLY A 189 -3.13 12.60 -9.26
C GLY A 189 -1.80 13.34 -9.13
N ARG A 190 -1.82 14.59 -9.60
CA ARG A 190 -0.64 15.48 -9.65
C ARG A 190 -0.44 16.34 -8.41
N LYS A 191 -1.44 16.43 -7.53
CA LYS A 191 -1.38 17.22 -6.30
C LYS A 191 -1.08 16.28 -5.12
N PRO A 192 0.07 16.42 -4.45
CA PRO A 192 0.36 15.66 -3.26
C PRO A 192 -0.71 15.90 -2.18
N ARG A 193 -1.48 14.89 -1.84
CA ARG A 193 -2.46 14.88 -0.76
C ARG A 193 -1.84 14.19 0.44
N THR A 194 -1.90 14.80 1.59
CA THR A 194 -1.15 14.34 2.76
C THR A 194 -2.08 14.05 3.92
N LYS A 195 -1.75 13.07 4.73
CA LYS A 195 -2.33 12.90 6.06
C LYS A 195 -2.03 14.11 6.95
N THR A 196 -2.88 14.37 7.94
CA THR A 196 -2.57 15.34 8.99
C THR A 196 -1.46 14.80 9.89
N ARG A 197 -0.74 15.71 10.57
CA ARG A 197 0.25 15.36 11.61
C ARG A 197 -0.31 14.37 12.62
N LYS A 198 -1.51 14.65 13.16
CA LYS A 198 -2.16 13.79 14.18
C LYS A 198 -2.41 12.38 13.65
N GLN A 199 -2.91 12.27 12.43
CA GLN A 199 -3.22 10.99 11.79
C GLN A 199 -1.96 10.18 11.51
N PHE A 200 -0.92 10.81 10.96
CA PHE A 200 0.31 10.11 10.62
C PHE A 200 1.05 9.62 11.88
N ILE A 201 1.14 10.46 12.92
CA ILE A 201 1.70 10.02 14.20
C ILE A 201 0.85 8.92 14.86
N HIS A 202 -0.47 8.97 14.72
CA HIS A 202 -1.34 7.90 15.20
C HIS A 202 -1.09 6.57 14.46
N GLU A 203 -0.81 6.61 13.16
CA GLU A 203 -0.45 5.41 12.38
C GLU A 203 0.89 4.82 12.83
N LEU A 204 1.92 5.66 13.05
CA LEU A 204 3.19 5.25 13.66
C LEU A 204 2.98 4.60 15.03
N GLU A 205 2.15 5.23 15.87
CA GLU A 205 1.84 4.72 17.19
C GLU A 205 1.12 3.37 17.12
N SER A 206 0.17 3.22 16.19
CA SER A 206 -0.57 1.95 16.02
C SER A 206 0.36 0.80 15.61
N LEU A 207 1.33 1.08 14.72
CA LEU A 207 2.35 0.11 14.35
C LEU A 207 3.28 -0.23 15.53
N TYR A 208 3.68 0.78 16.31
CA TYR A 208 4.48 0.58 17.52
C TYR A 208 3.76 -0.30 18.55
N GLN A 209 2.46 -0.06 18.77
CA GLN A 209 1.64 -0.80 19.73
C GLN A 209 1.36 -2.23 19.26
N SER A 210 1.37 -2.49 17.95
CA SER A 210 1.28 -3.86 17.41
C SER A 210 2.55 -4.68 17.60
N GLY A 211 3.61 -4.10 18.21
CA GLY A 211 4.83 -4.78 18.59
C GLY A 211 5.97 -4.66 17.58
N TRP A 212 5.79 -3.97 16.44
CA TRP A 212 6.86 -3.83 15.46
C TRP A 212 8.00 -2.95 15.97
N ARG A 213 9.22 -3.36 15.65
CA ARG A 213 10.48 -2.60 15.85
C ARG A 213 11.39 -2.93 14.66
N GLY A 214 11.98 -1.90 14.03
CA GLY A 214 12.88 -2.06 12.90
C GLY A 214 12.47 -1.27 11.67
N GLY A 215 12.81 -1.75 10.46
CA GLY A 215 12.63 -1.04 9.20
C GLY A 215 11.17 -0.72 8.88
N VAL A 216 10.92 0.52 8.46
CA VAL A 216 9.61 1.01 8.01
C VAL A 216 9.78 1.77 6.70
N PHE A 217 9.17 1.26 5.64
CA PHE A 217 9.12 1.93 4.36
C PHE A 217 7.91 2.87 4.30
N ILE A 218 8.17 4.17 4.13
CA ILE A 218 7.12 5.14 3.83
C ILE A 218 6.91 5.13 2.31
N VAL A 219 5.83 4.44 1.88
CA VAL A 219 5.55 4.08 0.46
C VAL A 219 4.88 5.22 -0.31
N ASP A 220 5.33 6.45 -0.08
CA ASP A 220 4.83 7.61 -0.80
C ASP A 220 5.43 7.64 -2.21
N ASP A 221 4.65 8.02 -3.21
CA ASP A 221 5.11 8.19 -4.60
C ASP A 221 6.27 9.21 -4.72
N ASN A 222 6.30 10.18 -3.83
CA ASN A 222 7.37 11.14 -3.60
C ASN A 222 7.15 11.78 -2.22
N PHE A 223 7.86 11.29 -1.22
CA PHE A 223 7.70 11.74 0.17
C PHE A 223 7.88 13.25 0.31
N ILE A 224 8.80 13.84 -0.43
CA ILE A 224 9.11 15.26 -0.36
C ILE A 224 8.21 16.16 -1.23
N GLY A 225 7.12 15.64 -1.75
CA GLY A 225 6.17 16.37 -2.60
C GLY A 225 5.59 17.64 -1.97
N ASN A 226 5.61 17.76 -0.63
CA ASN A 226 5.26 18.96 0.11
C ASN A 226 6.32 19.28 1.18
N LYS A 227 7.49 19.77 0.73
CA LYS A 227 8.65 20.08 1.60
C LYS A 227 8.31 21.00 2.76
N ARG A 228 7.45 22.01 2.56
CA ARG A 228 7.07 22.94 3.62
C ARG A 228 6.36 22.23 4.77
N LYS A 229 5.32 21.46 4.45
CA LYS A 229 4.55 20.73 5.47
C LYS A 229 5.40 19.68 6.20
N LEU A 230 6.34 19.03 5.48
CA LEU A 230 7.29 18.12 6.11
C LEU A 230 8.16 18.83 7.13
N LYS A 231 8.78 19.96 6.76
CA LYS A 231 9.68 20.71 7.65
C LYS A 231 8.97 21.34 8.85
N GLU A 232 7.77 21.91 8.64
CA GLU A 232 7.07 22.67 9.66
C GLU A 232 6.24 21.79 10.61
N GLU A 233 5.70 20.65 10.16
CA GLU A 233 4.73 19.87 10.92
C GLU A 233 5.13 18.41 11.15
N ILE A 234 5.50 17.68 10.07
CA ILE A 234 5.57 16.22 10.11
C ILE A 234 6.87 15.73 10.73
N LEU A 235 8.01 16.17 10.20
CA LEU A 235 9.31 15.73 10.71
C LEU A 235 9.56 16.17 12.15
N PRO A 236 9.22 17.40 12.59
CA PRO A 236 9.29 17.74 14.00
C PRO A 236 8.44 16.83 14.89
N ALA A 237 7.24 16.46 14.45
CA ALA A 237 6.38 15.54 15.19
C ALA A 237 6.93 14.11 15.23
N MET A 238 7.49 13.62 14.12
CA MET A 238 8.18 12.33 14.07
C MET A 238 9.38 12.27 15.01
N ILE A 239 10.21 13.33 15.03
CA ILE A 239 11.36 13.45 15.95
C ILE A 239 10.89 13.36 17.40
N ALA A 240 9.93 14.18 17.78
CA ALA A 240 9.39 14.19 19.15
C ALA A 240 8.77 12.83 19.55
N TRP A 241 8.11 12.16 18.60
CA TRP A 241 7.55 10.81 18.81
C TRP A 241 8.65 9.75 18.94
N ALA A 242 9.66 9.78 18.07
CA ALA A 242 10.78 8.84 18.06
C ALA A 242 11.63 8.94 19.33
N GLN A 243 11.96 10.17 19.78
CA GLN A 243 12.70 10.41 21.01
C GLN A 243 12.01 9.79 22.23
N LYS A 244 10.70 9.96 22.37
CA LYS A 244 9.92 9.36 23.49
C LYS A 244 9.96 7.83 23.49
N ARG A 245 10.27 7.19 22.35
CA ARG A 245 10.27 5.74 22.16
C ARG A 245 11.64 5.16 21.87
N GLN A 246 12.69 5.95 22.04
CA GLN A 246 14.08 5.52 21.83
C GLN A 246 14.33 5.03 20.39
N TYR A 247 13.75 5.74 19.39
CA TYR A 247 13.94 5.49 17.97
C TYR A 247 13.61 4.02 17.56
N PRO A 248 12.36 3.58 17.72
CA PRO A 248 11.99 2.18 17.48
C PRO A 248 11.99 1.77 16.02
N PHE A 249 11.98 2.74 15.10
CA PHE A 249 11.89 2.55 13.67
C PHE A 249 13.07 3.16 12.95
N ASP A 250 13.45 2.50 11.84
CA ASP A 250 14.43 2.93 10.87
C ASP A 250 13.69 3.16 9.54
N TYR A 251 13.64 4.41 9.06
CA TYR A 251 12.81 4.78 7.93
C TYR A 251 13.60 4.77 6.62
N ILE A 252 12.92 4.25 5.57
CA ILE A 252 13.30 4.44 4.17
C ILE A 252 12.11 5.02 3.41
N THR A 253 12.35 5.81 2.36
CA THR A 253 11.29 6.35 1.50
C THR A 253 11.79 6.58 0.08
N GLU A 254 10.88 6.91 -0.83
CA GLU A 254 11.19 7.38 -2.19
C GLU A 254 11.11 8.90 -2.26
N ALA A 255 12.06 9.50 -2.94
CA ALA A 255 12.14 10.94 -3.13
C ALA A 255 12.77 11.31 -4.47
N THR A 256 12.44 12.48 -4.97
CA THR A 256 13.08 13.05 -6.15
C THR A 256 14.46 13.61 -5.79
N ILE A 257 15.36 13.68 -6.79
CA ILE A 257 16.78 14.08 -6.64
C ILE A 257 16.95 15.49 -6.01
N ASN A 258 15.98 16.38 -6.15
CA ASN A 258 16.01 17.70 -5.53
C ASN A 258 15.89 17.69 -3.98
N LEU A 259 15.87 16.50 -3.37
CA LEU A 259 16.10 16.34 -1.94
C LEU A 259 17.52 16.84 -1.58
N ALA A 260 18.49 16.63 -2.44
CA ALA A 260 19.88 17.04 -2.23
C ALA A 260 20.06 18.58 -2.11
N ASP A 261 19.12 19.36 -2.63
CA ASP A 261 19.16 20.83 -2.62
C ASP A 261 18.64 21.43 -1.29
N ASP A 262 18.16 20.61 -0.34
CA ASP A 262 17.50 21.07 0.89
C ASP A 262 18.15 20.43 2.14
N GLU A 263 19.33 20.97 2.53
CA GLU A 263 20.07 20.48 3.70
C GLU A 263 19.22 20.46 4.98
N THR A 264 18.38 21.47 5.17
CA THR A 264 17.49 21.54 6.35
C THR A 264 16.50 20.37 6.37
N LEU A 265 15.96 19.99 5.20
CA LEU A 265 15.04 18.86 5.08
C LEU A 265 15.80 17.54 5.35
N LEU A 266 16.98 17.38 4.78
CA LEU A 266 17.85 16.21 5.02
C LEU A 266 18.17 16.05 6.51
N ASP A 267 18.58 17.11 7.18
CA ASP A 267 18.88 17.11 8.60
C ASP A 267 17.66 16.68 9.46
N LEU A 268 16.48 17.20 9.12
CA LEU A 268 15.25 16.81 9.80
C LEU A 268 14.87 15.36 9.56
N MET A 269 15.06 14.85 8.33
CA MET A 269 14.82 13.45 8.01
C MET A 269 15.76 12.55 8.82
N VAL A 270 17.05 12.83 8.84
CA VAL A 270 18.02 12.07 9.66
C VAL A 270 17.63 12.09 11.14
N LYS A 271 17.30 13.25 11.70
CA LYS A 271 16.83 13.38 13.10
C LYS A 271 15.52 12.63 13.37
N ALA A 272 14.68 12.48 12.37
CA ALA A 272 13.45 11.69 12.48
C ALA A 272 13.68 10.17 12.43
N GLY A 273 14.88 9.71 12.03
CA GLY A 273 15.25 8.30 11.95
C GLY A 273 15.27 7.73 10.53
N PHE A 274 15.34 8.57 9.50
CA PHE A 274 15.57 8.09 8.13
C PHE A 274 17.04 7.68 7.95
N SER A 275 17.26 6.45 7.49
CA SER A 275 18.57 5.91 7.16
C SER A 275 18.84 5.90 5.66
N SER A 276 17.80 5.89 4.86
CA SER A 276 17.90 5.73 3.41
C SER A 276 16.79 6.47 2.67
N ALA A 277 17.10 6.94 1.46
CA ALA A 277 16.13 7.40 0.48
C ALA A 277 16.45 6.75 -0.87
N PHE A 278 15.41 6.19 -1.52
CA PHE A 278 15.52 5.73 -2.88
C PHE A 278 15.27 6.90 -3.82
N ILE A 279 16.22 7.17 -4.71
CA ILE A 279 16.20 8.29 -5.67
C ILE A 279 16.19 7.73 -7.08
N GLY A 280 15.16 8.00 -7.86
CA GLY A 280 15.14 7.73 -9.30
C GLY A 280 16.00 8.76 -10.03
N ILE A 281 17.11 8.32 -10.65
CA ILE A 281 17.98 9.14 -11.51
C ILE A 281 17.61 8.93 -12.98
N GLU A 282 17.04 7.77 -13.30
CA GLU A 282 16.47 7.30 -14.56
C GLU A 282 17.50 7.17 -15.67
N THR A 283 18.23 8.25 -16.02
CA THR A 283 19.26 8.25 -17.06
C THR A 283 20.38 9.24 -16.76
N PRO A 284 21.64 8.91 -17.09
CA PRO A 284 22.76 9.86 -17.06
C PRO A 284 22.92 10.65 -18.38
N SER A 285 22.12 10.35 -19.44
CA SER A 285 22.23 11.01 -20.74
C SER A 285 21.62 12.41 -20.73
N PRO A 286 22.40 13.48 -21.01
CA PRO A 286 21.86 14.83 -21.10
C PRO A 286 20.78 15.00 -22.18
N GLU A 287 20.85 14.24 -23.28
CA GLU A 287 19.89 14.29 -24.37
C GLU A 287 18.51 13.80 -23.90
N ILE A 288 18.49 12.66 -23.16
CA ILE A 288 17.25 12.08 -22.63
C ILE A 288 16.68 12.94 -21.49
N LEU A 289 17.55 13.61 -20.71
CA LEU A 289 17.08 14.51 -19.66
C LEU A 289 16.51 15.83 -20.19
N ALA A 290 16.76 16.16 -21.45
CA ALA A 290 16.26 17.38 -22.10
C ALA A 290 14.87 17.19 -22.76
N GLU A 291 14.40 15.96 -22.92
CA GLU A 291 13.05 15.61 -23.40
C GLU A 291 12.02 15.64 -22.26
#